data_0724dcdce37cdb441388c687dde7485d
#
_entry.id   0724dcdce37cdb441388c687dde7485d
#
_cell.length_a   1.000
_cell.length_b   1.000
_cell.length_c   1.000
_cell.angle_alpha   90.00
_cell.angle_beta   90.00
_cell.angle_gamma   90.00
#
_symmetry.space_group_name_H-M   'P 1'
#
loop_
_entity.id
_entity.type
_entity.pdbx_description
1 polymer ?
#
loop_
_entity_poly.entity_id
_entity_poly.type
_entity_poly.pdbx_seq_one_letter_code
_entity_poly.pdbx_strand_id
1 'polypeptide(L)'
;MSNEKFNFQKFIEDSKNAVLNPKEYFTTLSITGGLGEPVIKAVIYGFIAGVFALLWSLLNISGGSGLGSIFGGAVGVMAFIGAIIGALIGLFIGGVIVLIISAICSGSNDYEANVRVVAAMMVLTPINAFLNVFNGLSPALGTIIGVIVNLYGLWMLYHALNQTLKAKEETSKIIALVLGALLLLFAIIGFGTRKKLSKWDKKLGDYESISKEFEKSAKNMAENYEEVAKEMAEGIAEGTEEIADEISEIYGDTKADFEFEMANGETVKEINPVSVTMALKSLDEDNDFAILSKGDLFVQAAVGEEGYVVEYRDDSGYYRSVEPNIPYEKVVVVFIGFLNDSDSWKEITEWETAE
;
A
#
# COMPACT_ATOMS: atom_id res chain seq x y z
N MET A 1 -0.96 -14.08 -18.72
CA MET A 1 -0.88 -13.98 -17.23
C MET A 1 -2.31 -14.05 -16.75
N SER A 2 -2.74 -15.12 -16.09
CA SER A 2 -4.10 -15.22 -15.56
C SER A 2 -4.25 -14.20 -14.45
N ASN A 3 -5.10 -13.21 -14.67
CA ASN A 3 -5.53 -12.22 -13.69
C ASN A 3 -6.51 -12.90 -12.71
N GLU A 4 -6.01 -13.85 -11.91
CA GLU A 4 -6.84 -14.43 -10.85
C GLU A 4 -7.07 -13.36 -9.80
N LYS A 5 -8.30 -12.83 -9.77
CA LYS A 5 -8.75 -11.89 -8.74
C LYS A 5 -8.50 -12.51 -7.36
N PHE A 6 -7.95 -11.73 -6.43
CA PHE A 6 -7.72 -12.17 -5.06
C PHE A 6 -9.01 -12.70 -4.42
N ASN A 7 -8.99 -13.94 -3.96
CA ASN A 7 -10.16 -14.58 -3.34
C ASN A 7 -10.10 -14.45 -1.81
N PHE A 8 -10.90 -13.55 -1.26
CA PHE A 8 -10.92 -13.27 0.17
C PHE A 8 -11.39 -14.47 1.02
N GLN A 9 -12.34 -15.27 0.52
CA GLN A 9 -12.81 -16.44 1.23
C GLN A 9 -11.70 -17.50 1.34
N LYS A 10 -10.98 -17.74 0.26
CA LYS A 10 -9.79 -18.60 0.25
C LYS A 10 -8.70 -18.07 1.18
N PHE A 11 -8.48 -16.75 1.21
CA PHE A 11 -7.53 -16.12 2.12
C PHE A 11 -7.86 -16.43 3.60
N ILE A 12 -9.13 -16.35 4.02
CA ILE A 12 -9.55 -16.67 5.39
C ILE A 12 -9.32 -18.15 5.69
N GLU A 13 -9.68 -19.03 4.76
CA GLU A 13 -9.49 -20.48 4.90
C GLU A 13 -8.00 -20.83 4.98
N ASP A 14 -7.19 -20.29 4.09
CA ASP A 14 -5.73 -20.45 4.08
C ASP A 14 -5.12 -19.96 5.40
N SER A 15 -5.54 -18.79 5.89
CA SER A 15 -5.07 -18.21 7.16
C SER A 15 -5.40 -19.15 8.34
N LYS A 16 -6.62 -19.66 8.37
CA LYS A 16 -7.05 -20.62 9.41
C LYS A 16 -6.25 -21.91 9.33
N ASN A 17 -6.07 -22.47 8.13
CA ASN A 17 -5.35 -23.72 7.92
C ASN A 17 -3.86 -23.57 8.22
N ALA A 18 -3.25 -22.43 7.87
CA ALA A 18 -1.86 -22.13 8.20
C ALA A 18 -1.60 -22.15 9.71
N VAL A 19 -2.56 -21.65 10.52
CA VAL A 19 -2.44 -21.65 11.97
C VAL A 19 -2.86 -22.99 12.59
N LEU A 20 -3.94 -23.62 12.16
CA LEU A 20 -4.45 -24.81 12.84
C LEU A 20 -3.81 -26.11 12.35
N ASN A 21 -3.44 -26.19 11.07
CA ASN A 21 -2.88 -27.38 10.42
C ASN A 21 -1.68 -27.06 9.53
N PRO A 22 -0.60 -26.43 10.06
CA PRO A 22 0.50 -25.93 9.23
C PRO A 22 1.17 -27.04 8.41
N LYS A 23 1.32 -28.24 8.96
CA LYS A 23 1.90 -29.38 8.24
C LYS A 23 1.14 -29.66 6.93
N GLU A 24 -0.18 -29.73 6.97
CA GLU A 24 -1.03 -30.02 5.82
C GLU A 24 -1.08 -28.80 4.88
N TYR A 25 -1.28 -27.62 5.45
CA TYR A 25 -1.33 -26.37 4.69
C TYR A 25 -0.06 -26.14 3.84
N PHE A 26 1.13 -26.31 4.42
CA PHE A 26 2.39 -26.15 3.69
C PHE A 26 2.64 -27.23 2.65
N THR A 27 1.92 -28.35 2.66
CA THR A 27 1.98 -29.34 1.59
C THR A 27 1.27 -28.85 0.32
N THR A 28 0.24 -28.03 0.49
CA THR A 28 -0.62 -27.54 -0.61
C THR A 28 -0.32 -26.10 -1.03
N LEU A 29 0.57 -25.40 -0.33
CA LEU A 29 0.91 -24.03 -0.64
C LEU A 29 1.55 -23.91 -2.02
N SER A 30 0.94 -23.12 -2.92
CA SER A 30 1.51 -22.83 -4.24
C SER A 30 2.77 -21.98 -4.10
N ILE A 31 3.84 -22.39 -4.77
CA ILE A 31 5.13 -21.70 -4.78
C ILE A 31 5.33 -20.80 -5.99
N THR A 32 4.36 -20.75 -6.90
CA THR A 32 4.38 -19.97 -8.14
C THR A 32 3.10 -19.16 -8.29
N GLY A 33 3.11 -18.12 -9.14
CA GLY A 33 1.95 -17.24 -9.43
C GLY A 33 2.23 -15.76 -9.20
N GLY A 34 3.52 -15.41 -8.99
CA GLY A 34 3.96 -14.04 -8.77
C GLY A 34 3.83 -13.57 -7.32
N LEU A 35 4.30 -12.34 -7.07
CA LEU A 35 4.36 -11.75 -5.73
C LEU A 35 3.08 -10.97 -5.35
N GLY A 36 2.10 -10.85 -6.25
CA GLY A 36 0.88 -10.07 -6.00
C GLY A 36 0.09 -10.61 -4.80
N GLU A 37 -0.20 -11.92 -4.77
CA GLU A 37 -0.90 -12.56 -3.64
C GLU A 37 -0.13 -12.44 -2.31
N PRO A 38 1.18 -12.72 -2.23
CA PRO A 38 2.00 -12.45 -1.05
C PRO A 38 1.90 -11.02 -0.53
N VAL A 39 1.99 -10.03 -1.41
CA VAL A 39 1.90 -8.60 -1.06
C VAL A 39 0.51 -8.26 -0.49
N ILE A 40 -0.57 -8.71 -1.13
CA ILE A 40 -1.93 -8.49 -0.63
C ILE A 40 -2.10 -9.12 0.77
N LYS A 41 -1.62 -10.35 0.99
CA LYS A 41 -1.64 -11.00 2.30
C LYS A 41 -0.89 -10.18 3.35
N ALA A 42 0.31 -9.68 3.04
CA ALA A 42 1.10 -8.85 3.93
C ALA A 42 0.37 -7.55 4.30
N VAL A 43 -0.23 -6.86 3.33
CA VAL A 43 -1.02 -5.64 3.56
C VAL A 43 -2.21 -5.93 4.49
N ILE A 44 -2.97 -7.00 4.25
CA ILE A 44 -4.13 -7.36 5.07
C ILE A 44 -3.69 -7.69 6.50
N TYR A 45 -2.65 -8.51 6.68
CA TYR A 45 -2.15 -8.84 8.01
C TYR A 45 -1.55 -7.63 8.74
N GLY A 46 -0.82 -6.78 8.01
CA GLY A 46 -0.30 -5.51 8.53
C GLY A 46 -1.41 -4.56 8.95
N PHE A 47 -2.47 -4.45 8.15
CA PHE A 47 -3.66 -3.66 8.48
C PHE A 47 -4.34 -4.14 9.77
N ILE A 48 -4.63 -5.46 9.89
CA ILE A 48 -5.26 -6.03 11.09
C ILE A 48 -4.36 -5.83 12.32
N ALA A 49 -3.06 -6.05 12.18
CA ALA A 49 -2.09 -5.81 13.27
C ALA A 49 -2.05 -4.32 13.65
N GLY A 50 -2.11 -3.41 12.68
CA GLY A 50 -2.18 -1.98 12.89
C GLY A 50 -3.44 -1.55 13.66
N VAL A 51 -4.60 -2.14 13.33
CA VAL A 51 -5.86 -1.91 14.07
C VAL A 51 -5.69 -2.29 15.55
N PHE A 52 -5.10 -3.45 15.86
CA PHE A 52 -4.83 -3.83 17.25
C PHE A 52 -3.83 -2.88 17.91
N ALA A 53 -2.76 -2.49 17.22
CA ALA A 53 -1.79 -1.54 17.76
C ALA A 53 -2.43 -0.19 18.09
N LEU A 54 -3.31 0.30 17.20
CA LEU A 54 -4.10 1.51 17.44
C LEU A 54 -5.03 1.34 18.65
N LEU A 55 -5.79 0.25 18.73
CA LEU A 55 -6.71 -0.03 19.84
C LEU A 55 -5.99 -0.08 21.18
N TRP A 56 -4.87 -0.79 21.26
CA TRP A 56 -4.08 -0.87 22.52
C TRP A 56 -3.44 0.47 22.89
N SER A 57 -3.08 1.29 21.90
CA SER A 57 -2.61 2.66 22.14
C SER A 57 -3.72 3.56 22.70
N LEU A 58 -4.92 3.52 22.11
CA LEU A 58 -6.08 4.30 22.58
C LEU A 58 -6.52 3.89 24.00
N LEU A 59 -6.41 2.60 24.33
CA LEU A 59 -6.74 2.09 25.66
C LEU A 59 -5.61 2.27 26.70
N ASN A 60 -4.49 2.90 26.31
CA ASN A 60 -3.29 3.05 27.15
C ASN A 60 -2.74 1.73 27.73
N ILE A 61 -3.01 0.62 27.05
CA ILE A 61 -2.61 -0.73 27.46
C ILE A 61 -1.25 -1.12 26.86
N SER A 62 -0.80 -0.41 25.82
CA SER A 62 0.53 -0.63 25.25
C SER A 62 1.57 -0.26 26.30
N GLY A 63 2.17 -1.25 26.96
CA GLY A 63 3.21 -1.09 27.98
C GLY A 63 4.54 -0.52 27.46
N GLY A 64 4.48 0.41 26.54
CA GLY A 64 5.59 1.21 26.04
C GLY A 64 5.79 2.43 26.92
N SER A 65 7.05 2.67 27.29
CA SER A 65 7.59 3.87 27.93
C SER A 65 6.78 5.13 27.64
N GLY A 66 6.58 5.97 28.62
CA GLY A 66 5.91 7.28 28.72
C GLY A 66 5.58 8.14 27.50
N LEU A 67 6.11 7.80 26.32
CA LEU A 67 5.78 8.48 25.04
C LEU A 67 4.33 8.28 24.61
N GLY A 68 3.71 7.09 24.89
CA GLY A 68 2.31 6.85 24.56
C GLY A 68 1.33 7.70 25.34
N SER A 69 1.68 8.12 26.57
CA SER A 69 0.86 9.00 27.40
C SER A 69 0.97 10.48 26.98
N ILE A 70 2.08 10.87 26.37
CA ILE A 70 2.34 12.24 25.92
C ILE A 70 1.74 12.51 24.53
N PHE A 71 1.86 11.55 23.61
CA PHE A 71 1.43 11.71 22.20
C PHE A 71 0.06 11.09 21.89
N GLY A 72 -0.60 10.41 22.84
CA GLY A 72 -1.96 9.89 22.72
C GLY A 72 -2.26 9.16 21.40
N GLY A 73 -3.28 9.61 20.70
CA GLY A 73 -3.73 9.02 19.42
C GLY A 73 -2.69 9.07 18.28
N ALA A 74 -1.79 10.07 18.28
CA ALA A 74 -0.77 10.19 17.23
C ALA A 74 0.19 9.01 17.19
N VAL A 75 0.60 8.48 18.36
CA VAL A 75 1.45 7.27 18.44
C VAL A 75 0.71 6.04 17.90
N GLY A 76 -0.60 5.94 18.17
CA GLY A 76 -1.42 4.86 17.65
C GLY A 76 -1.55 4.90 16.12
N VAL A 77 -1.74 6.07 15.54
CA VAL A 77 -1.80 6.25 14.08
C VAL A 77 -0.46 5.92 13.44
N MET A 78 0.66 6.40 14.02
CA MET A 78 2.00 6.04 13.53
C MET A 78 2.27 4.53 13.65
N ALA A 79 1.83 3.90 14.73
CA ALA A 79 1.94 2.45 14.90
C ALA A 79 1.10 1.68 13.87
N PHE A 80 -0.10 2.19 13.54
CA PHE A 80 -0.95 1.62 12.49
C PHE A 80 -0.29 1.67 11.11
N ILE A 81 0.17 2.85 10.69
CA ILE A 81 0.88 3.01 9.41
C ILE A 81 2.17 2.18 9.40
N GLY A 82 2.93 2.24 10.49
CA GLY A 82 4.16 1.47 10.67
C GLY A 82 3.95 -0.04 10.60
N ALA A 83 2.80 -0.55 11.04
CA ALA A 83 2.48 -1.97 10.94
C ALA A 83 2.29 -2.42 9.49
N ILE A 84 1.64 -1.60 8.65
CA ILE A 84 1.43 -1.92 7.23
C ILE A 84 2.76 -1.85 6.47
N ILE A 85 3.51 -0.76 6.64
CA ILE A 85 4.82 -0.59 5.98
C ILE A 85 5.79 -1.68 6.47
N GLY A 86 5.83 -1.93 7.79
CA GLY A 86 6.66 -2.96 8.39
C GLY A 86 6.31 -4.38 7.92
N ALA A 87 5.03 -4.66 7.67
CA ALA A 87 4.59 -5.92 7.10
C ALA A 87 5.12 -6.11 5.66
N LEU A 88 5.06 -5.06 4.82
CA LEU A 88 5.61 -5.11 3.47
C LEU A 88 7.13 -5.30 3.46
N ILE A 89 7.86 -4.51 4.26
CA ILE A 89 9.31 -4.65 4.40
C ILE A 89 9.65 -6.03 4.96
N GLY A 90 8.91 -6.48 5.99
CA GLY A 90 9.08 -7.77 6.62
C GLY A 90 8.83 -8.95 5.68
N LEU A 91 7.89 -8.83 4.74
CA LEU A 91 7.65 -9.82 3.71
C LEU A 91 8.90 -10.07 2.86
N PHE A 92 9.48 -9.00 2.31
CA PHE A 92 10.62 -9.11 1.40
C PHE A 92 11.92 -9.49 2.12
N ILE A 93 12.21 -8.85 3.26
CA ILE A 93 13.38 -9.21 4.08
C ILE A 93 13.23 -10.62 4.64
N GLY A 94 12.04 -10.99 5.12
CA GLY A 94 11.72 -12.33 5.56
C GLY A 94 11.92 -13.36 4.46
N GLY A 95 11.51 -13.04 3.22
CA GLY A 95 11.75 -13.86 2.03
C GLY A 95 13.24 -14.16 1.81
N VAL A 96 14.10 -13.14 1.96
CA VAL A 96 15.55 -13.32 1.87
C VAL A 96 16.08 -14.19 3.02
N ILE A 97 15.61 -13.96 4.25
CA ILE A 97 16.03 -14.73 5.42
C ILE A 97 15.63 -16.21 5.25
N VAL A 98 14.39 -16.47 4.86
CA VAL A 98 13.91 -17.85 4.66
C VAL A 98 14.62 -18.51 3.48
N LEU A 99 14.96 -17.76 2.42
CA LEU A 99 15.76 -18.25 1.31
C LEU A 99 17.15 -18.71 1.77
N ILE A 100 17.82 -17.92 2.60
CA ILE A 100 19.14 -18.31 3.18
C ILE A 100 18.99 -19.58 4.02
N ILE A 101 17.98 -19.65 4.89
CA ILE A 101 17.71 -20.82 5.73
C ILE A 101 17.38 -22.04 4.85
N SER A 102 16.54 -21.88 3.83
CA SER A 102 16.19 -22.92 2.89
C SER A 102 17.42 -23.45 2.13
N ALA A 103 18.29 -22.55 1.66
CA ALA A 103 19.55 -22.89 0.99
C ALA A 103 20.48 -23.73 1.89
N ILE A 104 20.64 -23.32 3.16
CA ILE A 104 21.43 -24.08 4.16
C ILE A 104 20.85 -25.47 4.35
N CYS A 105 19.51 -25.59 4.34
CA CYS A 105 18.81 -26.87 4.47
C CYS A 105 18.73 -27.67 3.15
N SER A 106 19.41 -27.24 2.09
CA SER A 106 19.33 -27.83 0.74
C SER A 106 17.90 -27.85 0.16
N GLY A 107 17.10 -26.86 0.52
CA GLY A 107 15.76 -26.64 0.00
C GLY A 107 15.73 -25.73 -1.23
N SER A 108 14.57 -25.18 -1.55
CA SER A 108 14.37 -24.31 -2.72
C SER A 108 15.12 -23.00 -2.58
N ASN A 109 15.85 -22.61 -3.63
CA ASN A 109 16.53 -21.32 -3.77
C ASN A 109 15.68 -20.31 -4.58
N ASP A 110 14.45 -20.64 -4.89
CA ASP A 110 13.53 -19.75 -5.58
C ASP A 110 13.02 -18.66 -4.63
N TYR A 111 13.26 -17.40 -4.96
CA TYR A 111 12.88 -16.28 -4.09
C TYR A 111 11.38 -16.15 -3.94
N GLU A 112 10.61 -16.35 -5.02
CA GLU A 112 9.15 -16.28 -4.99
C GLU A 112 8.59 -17.33 -4.02
N ALA A 113 9.05 -18.57 -4.10
CA ALA A 113 8.63 -19.66 -3.21
C ALA A 113 8.86 -19.28 -1.73
N ASN A 114 10.02 -18.70 -1.43
CA ASN A 114 10.37 -18.28 -0.07
C ASN A 114 9.52 -17.10 0.43
N VAL A 115 9.25 -16.10 -0.42
CA VAL A 115 8.35 -14.99 -0.09
C VAL A 115 6.92 -15.49 0.13
N ARG A 116 6.43 -16.46 -0.64
CA ARG A 116 5.09 -17.06 -0.44
C ARG A 116 4.98 -17.80 0.90
N VAL A 117 6.04 -18.48 1.30
CA VAL A 117 6.13 -19.09 2.64
C VAL A 117 6.05 -18.02 3.73
N VAL A 118 6.83 -16.93 3.61
CA VAL A 118 6.77 -15.82 4.58
C VAL A 118 5.38 -15.22 4.63
N ALA A 119 4.75 -14.94 3.48
CA ALA A 119 3.40 -14.40 3.43
C ALA A 119 2.37 -15.28 4.16
N ALA A 120 2.50 -16.61 4.04
CA ALA A 120 1.67 -17.55 4.78
C ALA A 120 1.93 -17.51 6.29
N MET A 121 3.19 -17.39 6.71
CA MET A 121 3.58 -17.28 8.11
C MET A 121 3.17 -15.94 8.76
N MET A 122 2.99 -14.89 7.95
CA MET A 122 2.58 -13.57 8.43
C MET A 122 1.19 -13.55 9.08
N VAL A 123 0.41 -14.63 8.98
CA VAL A 123 -0.80 -14.82 9.78
C VAL A 123 -0.57 -14.69 11.30
N LEU A 124 0.65 -14.93 11.77
CA LEU A 124 1.05 -14.71 13.17
C LEU A 124 1.19 -13.22 13.53
N THR A 125 1.31 -12.32 12.57
CA THR A 125 1.47 -10.88 12.80
C THR A 125 0.27 -10.26 13.52
N PRO A 126 -0.98 -10.42 13.03
CA PRO A 126 -2.16 -9.93 13.75
C PRO A 126 -2.39 -10.67 15.09
N ILE A 127 -2.03 -11.95 15.19
CA ILE A 127 -2.11 -12.71 16.44
C ILE A 127 -1.16 -12.10 17.48
N ASN A 128 0.09 -11.84 17.10
CA ASN A 128 1.06 -11.17 17.97
C ASN A 128 0.57 -9.78 18.39
N ALA A 129 0.02 -9.00 17.45
CA ALA A 129 -0.49 -7.65 17.73
C ALA A 129 -1.66 -7.69 18.72
N PHE A 130 -2.59 -8.66 18.56
CA PHE A 130 -3.67 -8.89 19.51
C PHE A 130 -3.14 -9.26 20.90
N LEU A 131 -2.23 -10.25 20.99
CA LEU A 131 -1.67 -10.73 22.23
C LEU A 131 -0.75 -9.71 22.93
N ASN A 132 -0.38 -8.64 22.25
CA ASN A 132 0.46 -7.57 22.82
C ASN A 132 -0.22 -6.84 24.00
N VAL A 133 -1.54 -6.96 24.14
CA VAL A 133 -2.30 -6.50 25.32
C VAL A 133 -1.69 -7.02 26.64
N PHE A 134 -1.17 -8.24 26.64
CA PHE A 134 -0.57 -8.84 27.83
C PHE A 134 0.72 -8.17 28.29
N ASN A 135 1.42 -7.46 27.40
CA ASN A 135 2.57 -6.62 27.79
C ASN A 135 2.14 -5.44 28.66
N GLY A 136 0.95 -4.88 28.43
CA GLY A 136 0.40 -3.82 29.26
C GLY A 136 -0.05 -4.31 30.64
N LEU A 137 -0.52 -5.56 30.75
CA LEU A 137 -0.91 -6.16 32.02
C LEU A 137 0.32 -6.55 32.85
N SER A 138 1.29 -7.20 32.22
CA SER A 138 2.56 -7.60 32.84
C SER A 138 3.63 -7.83 31.75
N PRO A 139 4.76 -7.12 31.79
CA PRO A 139 5.86 -7.34 30.87
C PRO A 139 6.41 -8.78 30.88
N ALA A 140 6.34 -9.46 32.02
CA ALA A 140 6.74 -10.86 32.14
C ALA A 140 5.77 -11.77 31.37
N LEU A 141 4.46 -11.54 31.54
CA LEU A 141 3.40 -12.31 30.89
C LEU A 141 3.45 -12.11 29.37
N GLY A 142 3.58 -10.87 28.91
CA GLY A 142 3.75 -10.55 27.49
C GLY A 142 4.97 -11.21 26.87
N THR A 143 6.11 -11.24 27.60
CA THR A 143 7.32 -11.92 27.12
C THR A 143 7.12 -13.43 27.00
N ILE A 144 6.47 -14.08 27.98
CA ILE A 144 6.18 -15.52 27.92
C ILE A 144 5.29 -15.83 26.72
N ILE A 145 4.21 -15.09 26.54
CA ILE A 145 3.30 -15.25 25.40
C ILE A 145 4.04 -15.02 24.07
N GLY A 146 4.85 -13.98 23.98
CA GLY A 146 5.67 -13.71 22.80
C GLY A 146 6.63 -14.86 22.48
N VAL A 147 7.27 -15.46 23.48
CA VAL A 147 8.11 -16.65 23.29
C VAL A 147 7.31 -17.82 22.76
N ILE A 148 6.12 -18.09 23.29
CA ILE A 148 5.26 -19.18 22.84
C ILE A 148 4.87 -18.99 21.37
N VAL A 149 4.45 -17.78 20.98
CA VAL A 149 4.07 -17.48 19.58
C VAL A 149 5.27 -17.59 18.63
N ASN A 150 6.45 -17.14 19.05
CA ASN A 150 7.65 -17.27 18.24
C ASN A 150 8.14 -18.71 18.09
N LEU A 151 8.04 -19.53 19.16
CA LEU A 151 8.30 -20.98 19.07
C LEU A 151 7.31 -21.66 18.12
N TYR A 152 6.04 -21.25 18.17
CA TYR A 152 5.04 -21.71 17.22
C TYR A 152 5.40 -21.32 15.79
N GLY A 153 5.85 -20.08 15.57
CA GLY A 153 6.36 -19.62 14.28
C GLY A 153 7.53 -20.45 13.75
N LEU A 154 8.46 -20.84 14.63
CA LEU A 154 9.56 -21.75 14.26
C LEU A 154 9.06 -23.15 13.89
N TRP A 155 8.05 -23.66 14.57
CA TRP A 155 7.41 -24.92 14.21
C TRP A 155 6.71 -24.84 12.83
N MET A 156 6.01 -23.73 12.56
CA MET A 156 5.47 -23.47 11.21
C MET A 156 6.59 -23.40 10.14
N LEU A 157 7.68 -22.69 10.44
CA LEU A 157 8.83 -22.59 9.54
C LEU A 157 9.44 -23.96 9.24
N TYR A 158 9.59 -24.83 10.23
CA TYR A 158 10.06 -26.19 10.06
C TYR A 158 9.16 -26.95 9.04
N HIS A 159 7.84 -26.86 9.17
CA HIS A 159 6.93 -27.49 8.22
C HIS A 159 7.00 -26.84 6.83
N ALA A 160 7.12 -25.53 6.74
CA ALA A 160 7.28 -24.83 5.48
C ALA A 160 8.57 -25.24 4.74
N LEU A 161 9.68 -25.35 5.45
CA LEU A 161 10.95 -25.82 4.89
C LEU A 161 10.80 -27.23 4.31
N ASN A 162 10.19 -28.16 5.05
CA ASN A 162 10.11 -29.56 4.62
C ASN A 162 9.04 -29.80 3.57
N GLN A 163 7.84 -29.22 3.75
CA GLN A 163 6.69 -29.53 2.89
C GLN A 163 6.66 -28.67 1.63
N THR A 164 6.89 -27.37 1.76
CA THR A 164 6.81 -26.41 0.63
C THR A 164 8.16 -26.29 -0.08
N LEU A 165 9.24 -26.02 0.67
CA LEU A 165 10.55 -25.71 0.12
C LEU A 165 11.41 -26.96 -0.14
N LYS A 166 10.90 -28.15 0.21
CA LYS A 166 11.56 -29.46 -0.04
C LYS A 166 12.97 -29.55 0.56
N ALA A 167 13.20 -28.86 1.67
CA ALA A 167 14.46 -28.93 2.40
C ALA A 167 14.68 -30.31 3.05
N LYS A 168 15.93 -30.65 3.33
CA LYS A 168 16.27 -31.89 4.04
C LYS A 168 15.76 -31.84 5.47
N GLU A 169 14.97 -32.84 5.85
CA GLU A 169 14.30 -32.89 7.15
C GLU A 169 15.28 -32.84 8.33
N GLU A 170 16.37 -33.59 8.27
CA GLU A 170 17.37 -33.60 9.33
C GLU A 170 18.02 -32.23 9.55
N THR A 171 18.40 -31.54 8.47
CA THR A 171 19.01 -30.21 8.54
C THR A 171 18.00 -29.17 9.01
N SER A 172 16.78 -29.21 8.50
CA SER A 172 15.70 -28.32 8.92
C SER A 172 15.37 -28.45 10.41
N LYS A 173 15.37 -29.68 10.92
CA LYS A 173 15.17 -29.97 12.35
C LYS A 173 16.27 -29.37 13.21
N ILE A 174 17.54 -29.54 12.81
CA ILE A 174 18.68 -28.96 13.52
C ILE A 174 18.60 -27.44 13.52
N ILE A 175 18.33 -26.81 12.37
CA ILE A 175 18.19 -25.35 12.25
C ILE A 175 17.04 -24.85 13.13
N ALA A 176 15.87 -25.50 13.11
CA ALA A 176 14.76 -25.12 13.96
C ALA A 176 15.11 -25.22 15.46
N LEU A 177 15.83 -26.26 15.87
CA LEU A 177 16.30 -26.41 17.26
C LEU A 177 17.30 -25.33 17.64
N VAL A 178 18.26 -24.99 16.77
CA VAL A 178 19.24 -23.94 17.02
C VAL A 178 18.58 -22.58 17.13
N LEU A 179 17.65 -22.25 16.21
CA LEU A 179 16.89 -21.00 16.28
C LEU A 179 16.00 -20.94 17.53
N GLY A 180 15.38 -22.05 17.92
CA GLY A 180 14.59 -22.15 19.14
C GLY A 180 15.46 -21.95 20.41
N ALA A 181 16.63 -22.54 20.46
CA ALA A 181 17.59 -22.36 21.55
C ALA A 181 18.07 -20.90 21.65
N LEU A 182 18.39 -20.26 20.50
CA LEU A 182 18.76 -18.85 20.44
C LEU A 182 17.61 -17.95 20.91
N LEU A 183 16.36 -18.22 20.49
CA LEU A 183 15.19 -17.48 20.92
C LEU A 183 15.01 -17.57 22.45
N LEU A 184 15.11 -18.77 23.02
CA LEU A 184 15.03 -18.97 24.48
C LEU A 184 16.19 -18.25 25.20
N LEU A 185 17.40 -18.33 24.67
CA LEU A 185 18.56 -17.63 25.23
C LEU A 185 18.31 -16.11 25.26
N PHE A 186 17.87 -15.52 24.16
CA PHE A 186 17.57 -14.09 24.11
C PHE A 186 16.40 -13.71 25.02
N ALA A 187 15.39 -14.57 25.18
CA ALA A 187 14.31 -14.34 26.13
C ALA A 187 14.83 -14.31 27.58
N ILE A 188 15.71 -15.26 27.97
CA ILE A 188 16.33 -15.30 29.30
C ILE A 188 17.21 -14.05 29.56
N ILE A 189 18.05 -13.67 28.59
CA ILE A 189 18.86 -12.45 28.66
C ILE A 189 17.95 -11.22 28.79
N GLY A 190 16.88 -11.14 27.99
CA GLY A 190 15.91 -10.05 28.06
C GLY A 190 15.22 -9.93 29.42
N PHE A 191 14.91 -11.05 30.07
CA PHE A 191 14.40 -11.06 31.45
C PHE A 191 15.43 -10.57 32.46
N GLY A 192 16.69 -11.00 32.31
CA GLY A 192 17.79 -10.63 33.22
C GLY A 192 18.16 -9.15 33.13
N THR A 193 18.22 -8.60 31.93
CA THR A 193 18.53 -7.20 31.69
C THR A 193 17.43 -6.26 32.17
N ARG A 194 16.15 -6.61 32.00
CA ARG A 194 15.02 -5.81 32.54
C ARG A 194 15.09 -5.66 34.06
N LYS A 195 15.47 -6.72 34.81
CA LYS A 195 15.68 -6.65 36.27
C LYS A 195 16.88 -5.75 36.63
N LYS A 196 17.90 -5.69 35.81
CA LYS A 196 19.06 -4.80 36.02
C LYS A 196 18.74 -3.36 35.65
N LEU A 197 18.01 -3.12 34.53
CA LEU A 197 17.57 -1.79 34.17
C LEU A 197 16.64 -1.20 35.24
N SER A 198 15.65 -1.96 35.78
CA SER A 198 14.80 -1.45 36.85
C SER A 198 15.55 -1.09 38.15
N LYS A 199 16.72 -1.69 38.39
CA LYS A 199 17.63 -1.27 39.47
C LYS A 199 18.47 -0.06 39.12
N TRP A 200 18.79 0.12 37.84
CA TRP A 200 19.44 1.33 37.32
C TRP A 200 18.49 2.51 37.30
N ASP A 201 17.21 2.30 36.94
CA ASP A 201 16.15 3.31 37.01
C ASP A 201 16.01 3.91 38.42
N LYS A 202 16.15 3.08 39.47
CA LYS A 202 16.13 3.55 40.85
C LYS A 202 17.44 4.30 41.28
N LYS A 203 18.53 4.14 40.51
CA LYS A 203 19.80 4.82 40.76
C LYS A 203 19.97 6.11 39.95
N LEU A 204 19.24 6.26 38.86
CA LEU A 204 19.20 7.46 38.03
C LEU A 204 18.11 8.44 38.53
N GLY A 205 17.83 8.45 39.83
CA GLY A 205 16.84 9.24 40.49
C GLY A 205 16.91 10.73 40.17
N ASP A 206 16.47 11.08 39.02
CA ASP A 206 15.92 12.39 38.65
C ASP A 206 15.23 12.34 37.28
N TYR A 207 14.40 11.33 37.09
CA TYR A 207 13.53 11.27 35.91
C TYR A 207 12.57 12.47 35.78
N GLU A 208 12.27 13.14 36.89
CA GLU A 208 11.39 14.30 36.90
C GLU A 208 12.06 15.52 36.25
N SER A 209 13.36 15.68 36.38
CA SER A 209 14.08 16.74 35.68
C SER A 209 14.30 16.43 34.20
N ILE A 210 14.60 15.17 33.87
CA ILE A 210 14.78 14.70 32.49
C ILE A 210 13.42 14.69 31.76
N SER A 211 12.32 14.30 32.44
CA SER A 211 10.98 14.34 31.82
C SER A 211 10.53 15.78 31.57
N LYS A 212 10.80 16.72 32.49
CA LYS A 212 10.50 18.14 32.29
C LYS A 212 11.35 18.77 31.16
N GLU A 213 12.62 18.37 31.06
CA GLU A 213 13.51 18.85 29.99
C GLU A 213 13.13 18.23 28.63
N PHE A 214 12.70 16.96 28.63
CA PHE A 214 12.18 16.28 27.45
C PHE A 214 10.79 16.83 27.05
N GLU A 215 9.90 17.09 28.00
CA GLU A 215 8.61 17.73 27.78
C GLU A 215 8.78 19.14 27.18
N LYS A 216 9.75 19.91 27.69
CA LYS A 216 10.10 21.21 27.14
C LYS A 216 10.71 21.10 25.74
N SER A 217 11.57 20.11 25.51
CA SER A 217 12.14 19.84 24.19
C SER A 217 11.10 19.31 23.19
N ALA A 218 10.18 18.45 23.65
CA ALA A 218 9.06 17.96 22.84
C ALA A 218 8.07 19.07 22.48
N LYS A 219 7.82 19.99 23.42
CA LYS A 219 6.96 21.16 23.18
C LYS A 219 7.61 22.13 22.19
N ASN A 220 8.89 22.44 22.37
CA ASN A 220 9.66 23.24 21.43
C ASN A 220 9.76 22.58 20.04
N MET A 221 9.87 21.23 20.02
CA MET A 221 9.87 20.46 18.77
C MET A 221 8.48 20.50 18.11
N ALA A 222 7.39 20.37 18.88
CA ALA A 222 6.03 20.47 18.36
C ALA A 222 5.73 21.88 17.81
N GLU A 223 6.14 22.93 18.51
CA GLU A 223 6.05 24.33 18.05
C GLU A 223 6.88 24.54 16.77
N ASN A 224 8.07 23.97 16.70
CA ASN A 224 8.93 24.03 15.51
C ASN A 224 8.35 23.22 14.33
N TYR A 225 7.72 22.06 14.62
CA TYR A 225 7.00 21.28 13.58
C TYR A 225 5.74 21.99 13.10
N GLU A 226 5.04 22.71 13.96
CA GLU A 226 3.88 23.51 13.59
C GLU A 226 4.30 24.70 12.69
N GLU A 227 5.43 25.35 13.02
CA GLU A 227 6.02 26.41 12.21
C GLU A 227 6.53 25.87 10.86
N VAL A 228 7.27 24.74 10.87
CA VAL A 228 7.75 24.09 9.64
C VAL A 228 6.59 23.55 8.81
N ALA A 229 5.53 22.99 9.43
CA ALA A 229 4.35 22.54 8.70
C ALA A 229 3.59 23.72 8.07
N LYS A 230 3.58 24.87 8.72
CA LYS A 230 2.99 26.10 8.18
C LYS A 230 3.83 26.67 7.05
N GLU A 231 5.16 26.75 7.22
CA GLU A 231 6.08 27.15 6.15
C GLU A 231 6.02 26.19 4.95
N MET A 232 5.94 24.86 5.20
CA MET A 232 5.74 23.87 4.14
C MET A 232 4.37 24.03 3.46
N ALA A 233 3.30 24.28 4.22
CA ALA A 233 1.98 24.50 3.65
C ALA A 233 1.91 25.79 2.83
N GLU A 234 2.54 26.87 3.30
CA GLU A 234 2.69 28.12 2.56
C GLU A 234 3.58 27.91 1.30
N GLY A 235 4.72 27.23 1.42
CA GLY A 235 5.58 26.89 0.28
C GLY A 235 4.95 25.92 -0.73
N ILE A 236 4.09 24.99 -0.27
CA ILE A 236 3.30 24.14 -1.16
C ILE A 236 2.20 24.95 -1.85
N ALA A 237 1.56 25.89 -1.15
CA ALA A 237 0.55 26.78 -1.72
C ALA A 237 1.17 27.71 -2.77
N GLU A 238 2.30 28.37 -2.45
CA GLU A 238 3.06 29.18 -3.40
C GLU A 238 3.59 28.35 -4.58
N GLY A 239 4.14 27.16 -4.32
CA GLY A 239 4.61 26.25 -5.37
C GLY A 239 3.49 25.68 -6.23
N THR A 240 2.28 25.48 -5.67
CA THR A 240 1.10 25.07 -6.47
C THR A 240 0.54 26.22 -7.29
N GLU A 241 0.57 27.47 -6.81
CA GLU A 241 0.25 28.65 -7.62
C GLU A 241 1.27 28.83 -8.76
N GLU A 242 2.57 28.75 -8.45
CA GLU A 242 3.63 28.88 -9.46
C GLU A 242 3.57 27.75 -10.52
N ILE A 243 3.29 26.51 -10.10
CA ILE A 243 3.06 25.36 -11.01
C ILE A 243 1.76 25.56 -11.78
N ALA A 244 0.69 26.06 -11.18
CA ALA A 244 -0.57 26.33 -11.88
C ALA A 244 -0.41 27.45 -12.92
N ASP A 245 0.36 28.48 -12.61
CA ASP A 245 0.69 29.56 -13.54
C ASP A 245 1.60 29.04 -14.68
N GLU A 246 2.60 28.21 -14.36
CA GLU A 246 3.49 27.58 -15.35
C GLU A 246 2.73 26.59 -16.24
N ILE A 247 1.78 25.84 -15.68
CA ILE A 247 0.86 24.95 -16.41
C ILE A 247 -0.05 25.77 -17.31
N SER A 248 -0.61 26.89 -16.84
CA SER A 248 -1.47 27.78 -17.60
C SER A 248 -0.69 28.46 -18.75
N GLU A 249 0.57 28.83 -18.52
CA GLU A 249 1.47 29.39 -19.54
C GLU A 249 1.86 28.35 -20.62
N ILE A 250 2.03 27.07 -20.22
CA ILE A 250 2.41 25.97 -21.13
C ILE A 250 1.18 25.40 -21.88
N TYR A 251 0.04 25.29 -21.20
CA TYR A 251 -1.13 24.54 -21.69
C TYR A 251 -2.37 25.41 -21.99
N GLY A 252 -2.28 26.73 -21.77
CA GLY A 252 -3.34 27.71 -22.03
C GLY A 252 -4.37 27.81 -20.89
N ASP A 253 -5.06 28.95 -20.87
CA ASP A 253 -6.10 29.27 -19.88
C ASP A 253 -7.30 28.31 -19.96
N THR A 254 -8.01 28.17 -18.84
CA THR A 254 -9.30 27.48 -18.79
C THR A 254 -10.28 28.10 -19.77
N LYS A 255 -10.88 27.29 -20.63
CA LYS A 255 -11.83 27.71 -21.65
C LYS A 255 -13.26 27.69 -21.10
N ALA A 256 -13.71 28.82 -20.60
CA ALA A 256 -15.01 28.95 -19.94
C ALA A 256 -16.24 28.81 -20.87
N ASP A 257 -16.05 28.90 -22.17
CA ASP A 257 -17.06 28.79 -23.21
C ASP A 257 -17.21 27.37 -23.78
N PHE A 258 -16.44 26.40 -23.21
CA PHE A 258 -16.54 24.99 -23.53
C PHE A 258 -17.22 24.21 -22.43
N GLU A 259 -17.89 23.12 -22.79
CA GLU A 259 -18.47 22.12 -21.90
C GLU A 259 -17.90 20.75 -22.25
N PHE A 260 -17.58 19.92 -21.22
CA PHE A 260 -17.08 18.58 -21.40
C PHE A 260 -17.92 17.59 -20.60
N GLU A 261 -18.50 16.63 -21.30
CA GLU A 261 -19.43 15.63 -20.76
C GLU A 261 -18.92 14.21 -21.07
N MET A 262 -19.12 13.28 -20.14
CA MET A 262 -18.80 11.86 -20.30
C MET A 262 -20.01 10.97 -20.00
N ALA A 263 -19.97 9.72 -20.47
CA ALA A 263 -21.06 8.75 -20.34
C ALA A 263 -21.49 8.50 -18.88
N ASN A 264 -20.55 8.55 -17.93
CA ASN A 264 -20.82 8.38 -16.51
C ASN A 264 -21.45 9.60 -15.82
N GLY A 265 -21.70 10.69 -16.56
CA GLY A 265 -22.25 11.96 -16.07
C GLY A 265 -21.25 12.85 -15.35
N GLU A 266 -19.96 12.49 -15.34
CA GLU A 266 -18.90 13.38 -14.84
C GLU A 266 -18.68 14.54 -15.82
N THR A 267 -18.50 15.74 -15.28
CA THR A 267 -18.18 16.96 -16.02
C THR A 267 -16.81 17.49 -15.60
N VAL A 268 -16.04 17.92 -16.56
CA VAL A 268 -14.75 18.59 -16.31
C VAL A 268 -15.03 20.07 -16.02
N LYS A 269 -14.69 20.52 -14.79
CA LYS A 269 -14.96 21.90 -14.34
C LYS A 269 -14.02 22.94 -14.92
N GLU A 270 -12.76 22.55 -15.08
CA GLU A 270 -11.68 23.40 -15.60
C GLU A 270 -11.22 22.82 -16.93
N ILE A 271 -11.77 23.33 -18.02
CA ILE A 271 -11.51 22.79 -19.35
C ILE A 271 -10.23 23.41 -19.92
N ASN A 272 -9.18 22.63 -19.94
CA ASN A 272 -7.88 22.94 -20.53
C ASN A 272 -7.28 21.66 -21.19
N PRO A 273 -6.22 21.76 -21.98
CA PRO A 273 -5.65 20.60 -22.67
C PRO A 273 -5.32 19.41 -21.78
N VAL A 274 -4.86 19.66 -20.55
CA VAL A 274 -4.48 18.60 -19.60
C VAL A 274 -5.71 17.86 -19.08
N SER A 275 -6.72 18.61 -18.62
CA SER A 275 -7.96 18.03 -18.07
C SER A 275 -8.73 17.25 -19.13
N VAL A 276 -8.78 17.75 -20.35
CA VAL A 276 -9.41 17.06 -21.49
C VAL A 276 -8.65 15.76 -21.81
N THR A 277 -7.30 15.80 -21.86
CA THR A 277 -6.49 14.60 -22.10
C THR A 277 -6.67 13.55 -20.99
N MET A 278 -6.73 13.98 -19.72
CA MET A 278 -6.97 13.07 -18.59
C MET A 278 -8.35 12.44 -18.65
N ALA A 279 -9.38 13.22 -18.99
CA ALA A 279 -10.73 12.73 -19.12
C ALA A 279 -10.86 11.71 -20.27
N LEU A 280 -10.26 11.97 -21.43
CA LEU A 280 -10.21 11.02 -22.55
C LEU A 280 -9.49 9.71 -22.19
N LYS A 281 -8.50 9.76 -21.30
CA LYS A 281 -7.78 8.57 -20.83
C LYS A 281 -8.61 7.68 -19.89
N SER A 282 -9.67 8.21 -19.29
CA SER A 282 -10.56 7.48 -18.40
C SER A 282 -11.71 6.77 -19.13
N LEU A 283 -11.78 6.88 -20.46
CA LEU A 283 -12.78 6.18 -21.26
C LEU A 283 -12.52 4.67 -21.26
N ASP A 284 -13.56 3.90 -20.99
CA ASP A 284 -13.57 2.44 -20.94
C ASP A 284 -14.97 1.89 -21.31
N GLU A 285 -15.24 0.61 -21.09
CA GLU A 285 -16.52 -0.04 -21.40
C GLU A 285 -17.71 0.48 -20.56
N ASP A 286 -17.46 1.03 -19.36
CA ASP A 286 -18.47 1.58 -18.45
C ASP A 286 -18.64 3.11 -18.63
N ASN A 287 -17.64 3.76 -19.23
CA ASN A 287 -17.60 5.19 -19.54
C ASN A 287 -17.18 5.35 -21.00
N ASP A 288 -18.09 5.02 -21.91
CA ASP A 288 -17.81 4.69 -23.31
C ASP A 288 -17.78 5.87 -24.27
N PHE A 289 -18.11 7.10 -23.84
CA PHE A 289 -18.01 8.30 -24.69
C PHE A 289 -17.60 9.56 -23.93
N ALA A 290 -17.05 10.51 -24.67
CA ALA A 290 -16.79 11.89 -24.25
C ALA A 290 -17.21 12.88 -25.34
N ILE A 291 -17.75 14.03 -24.92
CA ILE A 291 -18.17 15.13 -25.77
C ILE A 291 -17.52 16.41 -25.26
N LEU A 292 -16.83 17.14 -26.15
CA LEU A 292 -16.37 18.51 -25.91
C LEU A 292 -17.15 19.43 -26.83
N SER A 293 -17.91 20.36 -26.24
CA SER A 293 -18.81 21.25 -26.97
C SER A 293 -18.50 22.74 -26.74
N LYS A 294 -18.86 23.56 -27.73
CA LYS A 294 -18.81 25.02 -27.68
C LYS A 294 -20.08 25.54 -28.39
N GLY A 295 -21.13 25.81 -27.59
CA GLY A 295 -22.46 26.09 -28.12
C GLY A 295 -23.01 24.90 -28.89
N ASP A 296 -23.40 25.11 -30.20
CA ASP A 296 -23.93 24.03 -31.05
C ASP A 296 -22.82 23.19 -31.74
N LEU A 297 -21.59 23.59 -31.63
CA LEU A 297 -20.43 22.89 -32.20
C LEU A 297 -19.86 21.87 -31.18
N PHE A 298 -19.43 20.71 -31.67
CA PHE A 298 -18.84 19.71 -30.79
C PHE A 298 -17.88 18.77 -31.51
N VAL A 299 -17.03 18.11 -30.73
CA VAL A 299 -16.33 16.87 -31.07
C VAL A 299 -16.68 15.82 -30.04
N GLN A 300 -16.90 14.59 -30.49
CA GLN A 300 -17.14 13.46 -29.60
C GLN A 300 -16.32 12.25 -30.00
N ALA A 301 -16.00 11.41 -29.02
CA ALA A 301 -15.35 10.13 -29.22
C ALA A 301 -16.09 9.06 -28.44
N ALA A 302 -16.38 7.94 -29.07
CA ALA A 302 -16.95 6.77 -28.44
C ALA A 302 -15.99 5.58 -28.54
N VAL A 303 -15.92 4.77 -27.49
CA VAL A 303 -15.08 3.57 -27.42
C VAL A 303 -15.61 2.54 -28.40
N GLY A 304 -14.78 2.04 -29.30
CA GLY A 304 -15.07 0.97 -30.24
C GLY A 304 -14.35 -0.35 -29.85
N GLU A 305 -14.40 -1.35 -30.71
CA GLU A 305 -13.80 -2.68 -30.44
C GLU A 305 -12.26 -2.64 -30.35
N GLU A 306 -11.57 -1.86 -31.19
CA GLU A 306 -10.12 -1.77 -31.26
C GLU A 306 -9.59 -0.32 -31.30
N GLY A 307 -10.39 0.66 -30.88
CA GLY A 307 -10.06 2.08 -30.90
C GLY A 307 -11.29 2.94 -30.65
N TYR A 308 -11.36 4.10 -31.29
CA TYR A 308 -12.45 5.06 -31.08
C TYR A 308 -13.12 5.39 -32.40
N VAL A 309 -14.43 5.66 -32.34
CA VAL A 309 -15.17 6.36 -33.38
C VAL A 309 -15.22 7.82 -33.01
N VAL A 310 -14.87 8.70 -33.92
CA VAL A 310 -14.86 10.14 -33.69
C VAL A 310 -15.88 10.81 -34.58
N GLU A 311 -16.64 11.72 -34.01
CA GLU A 311 -17.63 12.53 -34.74
C GLU A 311 -17.45 14.00 -34.36
N TYR A 312 -17.84 14.90 -35.26
CA TYR A 312 -17.85 16.32 -34.97
C TYR A 312 -19.01 17.04 -35.71
N ARG A 313 -19.40 18.17 -35.15
CA ARG A 313 -20.29 19.12 -35.78
C ARG A 313 -19.64 20.49 -35.85
N ASP A 314 -19.63 21.09 -37.03
CA ASP A 314 -19.28 22.47 -37.28
C ASP A 314 -20.38 23.20 -38.05
N ASP A 315 -20.16 24.45 -38.44
CA ASP A 315 -21.10 25.27 -39.21
C ASP A 315 -21.45 24.68 -40.58
N SER A 316 -20.64 23.75 -41.10
CA SER A 316 -20.84 23.13 -42.40
C SER A 316 -21.65 21.83 -42.33
N GLY A 317 -21.72 21.18 -41.15
CA GLY A 317 -22.50 19.94 -41.00
C GLY A 317 -22.08 19.06 -39.85
N TYR A 318 -22.56 17.81 -39.88
CA TYR A 318 -22.23 16.76 -38.94
C TYR A 318 -21.45 15.65 -39.65
N TYR A 319 -20.34 15.25 -39.09
CA TYR A 319 -19.35 14.37 -39.72
C TYR A 319 -18.91 13.26 -38.79
N ARG A 320 -18.57 12.10 -39.37
CA ARG A 320 -18.05 10.93 -38.68
C ARG A 320 -16.75 10.47 -39.34
N SER A 321 -15.83 9.92 -38.55
CA SER A 321 -14.62 9.32 -39.08
C SER A 321 -14.93 8.09 -39.95
N VAL A 322 -14.37 8.04 -41.16
CA VAL A 322 -14.49 6.88 -42.06
C VAL A 322 -13.74 5.69 -41.47
N GLU A 323 -12.61 5.93 -40.84
CA GLU A 323 -11.82 4.92 -40.11
C GLU A 323 -12.53 4.55 -38.80
N PRO A 324 -12.92 3.27 -38.59
CA PRO A 324 -13.76 2.89 -37.44
C PRO A 324 -12.98 2.75 -36.13
N ASN A 325 -11.63 2.70 -36.19
CA ASN A 325 -10.75 2.45 -35.03
C ASN A 325 -9.67 3.52 -34.95
N ILE A 326 -10.08 4.76 -34.64
CA ILE A 326 -9.15 5.86 -34.45
C ILE A 326 -8.31 5.60 -33.18
N PRO A 327 -6.97 5.63 -33.26
CA PRO A 327 -6.14 5.43 -32.08
C PRO A 327 -6.22 6.62 -31.10
N TYR A 328 -6.04 6.34 -29.80
CA TYR A 328 -6.14 7.32 -28.72
C TYR A 328 -5.39 8.62 -28.97
N GLU A 329 -4.17 8.55 -29.50
CA GLU A 329 -3.33 9.72 -29.77
C GLU A 329 -3.98 10.66 -30.80
N LYS A 330 -4.67 10.11 -31.80
CA LYS A 330 -5.41 10.90 -32.78
C LYS A 330 -6.66 11.53 -32.17
N VAL A 331 -7.37 10.82 -31.28
CA VAL A 331 -8.52 11.37 -30.53
C VAL A 331 -8.09 12.59 -29.73
N VAL A 332 -6.98 12.49 -28.99
CA VAL A 332 -6.40 13.62 -28.24
C VAL A 332 -6.13 14.82 -29.17
N VAL A 333 -5.54 14.59 -30.36
CA VAL A 333 -5.27 15.68 -31.33
C VAL A 333 -6.56 16.36 -31.78
N VAL A 334 -7.65 15.60 -32.01
CA VAL A 334 -8.97 16.18 -32.39
C VAL A 334 -9.48 17.09 -31.28
N PHE A 335 -9.56 16.58 -30.05
CA PHE A 335 -10.12 17.32 -28.93
C PHE A 335 -9.30 18.57 -28.59
N ILE A 336 -7.97 18.44 -28.55
CA ILE A 336 -7.09 19.58 -28.28
C ILE A 336 -7.10 20.60 -29.42
N GLY A 337 -7.18 20.12 -30.67
CA GLY A 337 -7.31 21.01 -31.83
C GLY A 337 -8.63 21.79 -31.82
N PHE A 338 -9.74 21.14 -31.50
CA PHE A 338 -11.04 21.79 -31.33
C PHE A 338 -11.04 22.78 -30.16
N LEU A 339 -10.46 22.42 -29.03
CA LEU A 339 -10.32 23.28 -27.85
C LEU A 339 -9.54 24.56 -28.18
N ASN A 340 -8.55 24.47 -29.07
CA ASN A 340 -7.69 25.60 -29.47
C ASN A 340 -8.23 26.35 -30.72
N ASP A 341 -9.48 26.13 -31.13
CA ASP A 341 -10.09 26.73 -32.32
C ASP A 341 -9.22 26.52 -33.60
N SER A 342 -8.56 25.36 -33.71
CA SER A 342 -7.71 24.98 -34.85
C SER A 342 -8.46 23.99 -35.74
N ASP A 343 -8.37 24.12 -37.05
CA ASP A 343 -8.96 23.18 -38.00
C ASP A 343 -7.97 22.10 -38.50
N SER A 344 -6.71 22.16 -38.12
CA SER A 344 -5.66 21.22 -38.56
C SER A 344 -5.95 19.75 -38.17
N TRP A 345 -6.71 19.52 -37.09
CA TRP A 345 -7.08 18.18 -36.67
C TRP A 345 -8.05 17.48 -37.65
N LYS A 346 -8.73 18.22 -38.52
CA LYS A 346 -9.60 17.65 -39.56
C LYS A 346 -8.84 16.87 -40.62
N GLU A 347 -7.53 17.07 -40.71
CA GLU A 347 -6.64 16.37 -41.66
C GLU A 347 -6.16 15.00 -41.13
N ILE A 348 -6.46 14.63 -39.89
CA ILE A 348 -5.92 13.40 -39.26
C ILE A 348 -6.59 12.12 -39.73
N THR A 349 -7.80 12.20 -40.28
CA THR A 349 -8.57 11.10 -40.84
C THR A 349 -9.48 11.61 -41.96
N GLU A 350 -10.06 10.70 -42.74
CA GLU A 350 -11.14 11.01 -43.68
C GLU A 350 -12.47 11.08 -42.96
N TRP A 351 -13.37 11.98 -43.41
CA TRP A 351 -14.65 12.23 -42.80
C TRP A 351 -15.77 11.99 -43.79
N GLU A 352 -16.84 11.37 -43.32
CA GLU A 352 -18.10 11.23 -44.08
C GLU A 352 -19.24 11.99 -43.38
N THR A 353 -20.21 12.44 -44.12
CA THR A 353 -21.38 13.12 -43.55
C THR A 353 -22.19 12.13 -42.73
N ALA A 354 -22.43 12.44 -41.46
CA ALA A 354 -23.34 11.69 -40.59
C ALA A 354 -24.75 12.27 -40.70
N GLU A 355 -25.77 11.39 -40.77
CA GLU A 355 -27.18 11.80 -40.84
C GLU A 355 -27.79 12.09 -39.44
#